data_d13d1d0e13e4bb2dfee2f8bd0f0334a6
#
_entry.id   d13d1d0e13e4bb2dfee2f8bd0f0334a6
#
_cell.length_a   1.000
_cell.length_b   1.000
_cell.length_c   1.000
_cell.angle_alpha   90.00
_cell.angle_beta   90.00
_cell.angle_gamma   90.00
#
_symmetry.space_group_name_H-M   'P 1'
#
loop_
_entity.id
_entity.type
_entity.pdbx_description
1 polymer ?
#
loop_
_entity_poly.entity_id
_entity_poly.type
_entity_poly.pdbx_seq_one_letter_code
_entity_poly.pdbx_strand_id
1 'polypeptide(L)'
;MVREFKLVNEKGQEYSLMNINDYCLLTEPTGLGYSYSTEYERLGNTFIANLRKVEQGQINGIVNFLKYDNYKNFIDFIESSEKLKFSYKIPFEQGVKEYFKDVNIQSVPKSEIQTNGLISEPVVFDCLSLWYEENTVIYTIQPETGEIRWDFRWDSRFIDYDTRSLSYINKGHVEAPVLIEMLGHLVNPKIELYIEGELYQTVAFNVEIAEYEKLLYGTKENEFYINRQKTDGTIESLFSLDVIDFENDNVIRLPLNKSCEIRLKADNEVLNAQVTILAYYKAV
;
A
#
# COMPACT_ATOMS: atom_id res chain seq x y z
N MET A 1 9.12 -1.19 24.22
CA MET A 1 9.28 -1.78 22.86
C MET A 1 10.15 -0.81 22.07
N VAL A 2 11.11 -1.30 21.31
CA VAL A 2 12.05 -0.47 20.55
C VAL A 2 11.48 -0.30 19.14
N ARG A 3 11.74 0.87 18.51
CA ARG A 3 11.47 1.08 17.08
C ARG A 3 12.21 0.05 16.24
N GLU A 4 11.61 -0.38 15.12
CA GLU A 4 12.22 -1.34 14.21
C GLU A 4 12.24 -0.77 12.78
N PHE A 5 13.31 -1.07 12.06
CA PHE A 5 13.46 -0.75 10.64
C PHE A 5 13.73 -2.01 9.85
N LYS A 6 13.12 -2.14 8.69
CA LYS A 6 13.40 -3.21 7.73
C LYS A 6 13.18 -2.75 6.30
N LEU A 7 13.78 -3.44 5.35
CA LEU A 7 13.46 -3.34 3.93
C LEU A 7 12.54 -4.51 3.56
N VAL A 8 11.61 -4.27 2.67
CA VAL A 8 10.70 -5.28 2.13
C VAL A 8 10.74 -5.17 0.60
N ASN A 9 10.96 -6.27 -0.10
CA ASN A 9 10.95 -6.28 -1.56
C ASN A 9 9.55 -6.59 -2.13
N GLU A 10 9.42 -6.57 -3.46
CA GLU A 10 8.17 -6.86 -4.18
C GLU A 10 7.66 -8.31 -3.96
N LYS A 11 8.54 -9.23 -3.53
CA LYS A 11 8.22 -10.63 -3.21
C LYS A 11 7.77 -10.82 -1.76
N GLY A 12 7.71 -9.72 -0.97
CA GLY A 12 7.39 -9.78 0.46
C GLY A 12 8.54 -10.32 1.33
N GLN A 13 9.75 -10.45 0.78
CA GLN A 13 10.92 -10.83 1.57
C GLN A 13 11.39 -9.63 2.38
N GLU A 14 11.75 -9.87 3.63
CA GLU A 14 12.15 -8.85 4.58
C GLU A 14 13.64 -8.91 4.88
N TYR A 15 14.30 -7.75 4.96
CA TYR A 15 15.65 -7.60 5.44
C TYR A 15 15.68 -6.66 6.65
N SER A 16 15.96 -7.20 7.83
CA SER A 16 15.96 -6.41 9.08
C SER A 16 17.19 -5.49 9.14
N LEU A 17 16.94 -4.21 9.37
CA LEU A 17 17.97 -3.20 9.64
C LEU A 17 18.19 -2.99 11.15
N MET A 18 17.70 -3.90 11.98
CA MET A 18 17.82 -3.88 13.45
C MET A 18 18.24 -5.24 13.98
N ASN A 19 18.86 -6.08 13.17
CA ASN A 19 19.30 -7.41 13.56
C ASN A 19 20.64 -7.34 14.30
N ILE A 20 20.58 -7.45 15.63
CA ILE A 20 21.76 -7.44 16.51
C ILE A 20 22.59 -8.73 16.34
N ASN A 21 21.96 -9.87 16.04
CA ASN A 21 22.65 -11.15 15.93
C ASN A 21 23.50 -11.26 14.68
N ASP A 22 22.98 -10.75 13.55
CA ASP A 22 23.70 -10.71 12.26
C ASP A 22 24.39 -9.36 12.04
N TYR A 23 24.28 -8.44 13.00
CA TYR A 23 24.85 -7.09 12.95
C TYR A 23 24.61 -6.40 11.60
N CYS A 24 23.35 -6.28 11.23
CA CYS A 24 22.91 -5.29 10.27
C CYS A 24 22.08 -4.26 11.04
N LEU A 25 22.70 -3.15 11.38
CA LEU A 25 22.11 -2.19 12.29
C LEU A 25 22.13 -0.79 11.68
N LEU A 26 20.93 -0.26 11.38
CA LEU A 26 20.77 1.14 10.98
C LEU A 26 20.84 2.05 12.22
N THR A 27 21.82 2.92 12.22
CA THR A 27 22.05 3.93 13.27
C THR A 27 21.86 5.33 12.70
N GLU A 28 21.55 6.28 13.58
CA GLU A 28 21.39 7.70 13.25
C GLU A 28 20.45 8.00 12.07
N PRO A 29 19.28 7.33 11.96
CA PRO A 29 18.38 7.59 10.85
C PRO A 29 17.85 9.03 10.90
N THR A 30 17.94 9.72 9.76
CA THR A 30 17.41 11.08 9.54
C THR A 30 16.48 11.08 8.33
N GLY A 31 15.71 12.16 8.13
CA GLY A 31 14.79 12.27 6.99
C GLY A 31 13.49 11.49 7.16
N LEU A 32 13.13 11.05 8.36
CA LEU A 32 11.88 10.36 8.64
C LEU A 32 10.65 11.29 8.59
N GLY A 33 10.85 12.60 8.61
CA GLY A 33 9.82 13.61 8.49
C GLY A 33 9.55 14.01 7.04
N TYR A 34 9.14 15.25 6.83
CA TYR A 34 8.92 15.86 5.53
C TYR A 34 9.36 17.31 5.50
N SER A 35 9.63 17.84 4.30
CA SER A 35 9.91 19.26 4.03
C SER A 35 8.94 19.80 2.98
N TYR A 36 8.76 21.12 3.01
CA TYR A 36 8.02 21.82 1.96
C TYR A 36 8.99 22.70 1.17
N SER A 37 8.86 22.66 -0.15
CA SER A 37 9.27 23.74 -1.04
C SER A 37 8.15 24.77 -1.08
N THR A 38 8.49 26.03 -0.83
CA THR A 38 7.51 27.13 -0.87
C THR A 38 8.05 28.24 -1.75
N GLU A 39 7.31 28.58 -2.78
CA GLU A 39 7.58 29.73 -3.62
C GLU A 39 6.87 30.96 -3.04
N TYR A 40 7.65 32.02 -2.79
CA TYR A 40 7.14 33.28 -2.25
C TYR A 40 7.19 34.37 -3.28
N GLU A 41 6.12 35.13 -3.38
CA GLU A 41 6.07 36.39 -4.11
C GLU A 41 6.07 37.57 -3.15
N ARG A 42 6.85 38.59 -3.48
CA ARG A 42 6.88 39.82 -2.67
C ARG A 42 5.77 40.77 -3.10
N LEU A 43 4.90 41.12 -2.16
CA LEU A 43 3.87 42.13 -2.34
C LEU A 43 4.14 43.30 -1.40
N GLY A 44 4.75 44.36 -1.91
CA GLY A 44 5.18 45.51 -1.10
C GLY A 44 6.23 45.10 -0.06
N ASN A 45 5.88 45.22 1.23
CA ASN A 45 6.75 44.84 2.35
C ASN A 45 6.45 43.45 2.96
N THR A 46 5.56 42.69 2.31
CA THR A 46 5.15 41.34 2.73
C THR A 46 5.49 40.29 1.70
N PHE A 47 5.51 39.01 2.11
CA PHE A 47 5.67 37.88 1.22
C PHE A 47 4.40 37.03 1.29
N ILE A 48 3.91 36.61 0.12
CA ILE A 48 2.78 35.71 -0.04
C ILE A 48 3.31 34.38 -0.58
N ALA A 49 2.91 33.27 0.03
CA ALA A 49 3.22 31.94 -0.47
C ALA A 49 2.29 31.60 -1.65
N ASN A 50 2.83 31.52 -2.87
CA ASN A 50 2.08 31.18 -4.07
C ASN A 50 1.91 29.68 -4.22
N LEU A 51 2.95 28.91 -3.92
CA LEU A 51 2.97 27.47 -4.10
C LEU A 51 3.69 26.82 -2.94
N ARG A 52 3.06 25.79 -2.38
CA ARG A 52 3.65 24.96 -1.32
C ARG A 52 3.49 23.49 -1.67
N LYS A 53 4.61 22.81 -1.96
CA LYS A 53 4.65 21.39 -2.31
C LYS A 53 5.45 20.62 -1.26
N VAL A 54 5.06 19.37 -1.00
CA VAL A 54 5.91 18.44 -0.25
C VAL A 54 7.07 18.06 -1.15
N GLU A 55 8.29 18.22 -0.68
CA GLU A 55 9.50 17.82 -1.40
C GLU A 55 9.71 16.32 -1.33
N GLN A 56 10.38 15.78 -2.35
CA GLN A 56 10.94 14.44 -2.28
C GLN A 56 11.96 14.39 -1.15
N GLY A 57 11.73 13.52 -0.18
CA GLY A 57 12.65 13.33 0.94
C GLY A 57 13.70 12.27 0.67
N GLN A 58 14.71 12.25 1.53
CA GLN A 58 15.69 11.17 1.61
C GLN A 58 15.73 10.66 3.04
N ILE A 59 15.83 9.34 3.22
CA ILE A 59 16.15 8.73 4.50
C ILE A 59 17.64 8.42 4.48
N ASN A 60 18.38 9.01 5.42
CA ASN A 60 19.81 8.82 5.55
C ASN A 60 20.11 8.12 6.89
N GLY A 61 21.17 7.34 6.91
CA GLY A 61 21.67 6.70 8.13
C GLY A 61 22.99 5.99 7.89
N ILE A 62 23.47 5.33 8.93
CA ILE A 62 24.68 4.49 8.86
C ILE A 62 24.27 3.05 9.12
N VAL A 63 24.54 2.16 8.19
CA VAL A 63 24.35 0.73 8.38
C VAL A 63 25.66 0.11 8.83
N ASN A 64 25.64 -0.56 9.96
CA ASN A 64 26.80 -1.22 10.55
C ASN A 64 26.73 -2.73 10.33
N PHE A 65 27.81 -3.30 9.82
CA PHE A 65 27.94 -4.74 9.57
C PHE A 65 29.10 -5.30 10.38
N LEU A 66 28.94 -6.50 10.94
CA LEU A 66 30.01 -7.16 11.69
C LEU A 66 31.06 -7.82 10.79
N LYS A 67 30.63 -8.27 9.60
CA LYS A 67 31.46 -9.06 8.67
C LYS A 67 31.17 -8.65 7.23
N TYR A 68 32.11 -8.91 6.34
CA TYR A 68 31.92 -8.72 4.90
C TYR A 68 30.75 -9.53 4.33
N ASP A 69 30.48 -10.73 4.86
CA ASP A 69 29.36 -11.56 4.42
C ASP A 69 28.01 -10.86 4.70
N ASN A 70 27.88 -10.17 5.84
CA ASN A 70 26.66 -9.42 6.16
C ASN A 70 26.46 -8.24 5.18
N TYR A 71 27.54 -7.51 4.88
CA TYR A 71 27.51 -6.45 3.86
C TYR A 71 27.12 -7.02 2.49
N LYS A 72 27.74 -8.15 2.09
CA LYS A 72 27.42 -8.80 0.82
C LYS A 72 25.96 -9.25 0.75
N ASN A 73 25.44 -9.87 1.80
CA ASN A 73 24.05 -10.30 1.86
C ASN A 73 23.08 -9.11 1.74
N PHE A 74 23.43 -7.96 2.31
CA PHE A 74 22.67 -6.72 2.17
C PHE A 74 22.64 -6.25 0.72
N ILE A 75 23.80 -6.22 0.06
CA ILE A 75 23.88 -5.84 -1.37
C ILE A 75 23.13 -6.84 -2.24
N ASP A 76 23.31 -8.15 -2.02
CA ASP A 76 22.62 -9.19 -2.79
C ASP A 76 21.08 -9.08 -2.65
N PHE A 77 20.58 -8.73 -1.44
CA PHE A 77 19.16 -8.46 -1.23
C PHE A 77 18.67 -7.26 -2.05
N ILE A 78 19.42 -6.15 -2.03
CA ILE A 78 19.08 -4.94 -2.76
C ILE A 78 19.07 -5.20 -4.27
N GLU A 79 20.14 -5.77 -4.80
CA GLU A 79 20.33 -6.01 -6.25
C GLU A 79 19.34 -7.04 -6.81
N SER A 80 18.82 -7.94 -5.96
CA SER A 80 17.78 -8.91 -6.34
C SER A 80 16.35 -8.36 -6.30
N SER A 81 16.18 -7.11 -5.84
CA SER A 81 14.89 -6.47 -5.62
C SER A 81 14.62 -5.43 -6.72
N GLU A 82 13.46 -5.52 -7.38
CA GLU A 82 13.02 -4.52 -8.36
C GLU A 82 12.38 -3.30 -7.68
N LYS A 83 11.71 -3.53 -6.55
CA LYS A 83 11.05 -2.51 -5.75
C LYS A 83 11.35 -2.74 -4.28
N LEU A 84 11.60 -1.65 -3.57
CA LEU A 84 11.88 -1.67 -2.15
C LEU A 84 10.91 -0.79 -1.39
N LYS A 85 10.43 -1.30 -0.26
CA LYS A 85 9.71 -0.55 0.77
C LYS A 85 10.59 -0.45 2.02
N PHE A 86 10.72 0.74 2.55
CA PHE A 86 11.31 0.97 3.87
C PHE A 86 10.19 0.89 4.90
N SER A 87 10.26 -0.06 5.82
CA SER A 87 9.29 -0.24 6.90
C SER A 87 9.82 0.39 8.19
N TYR A 88 8.94 1.10 8.87
CA TYR A 88 9.19 1.70 10.18
C TYR A 88 8.10 1.30 11.15
N LYS A 89 8.45 0.49 12.16
CA LYS A 89 7.55 0.12 13.26
C LYS A 89 7.75 1.05 14.45
N ILE A 90 6.64 1.62 14.91
CA ILE A 90 6.61 2.56 16.03
C ILE A 90 5.68 2.03 17.13
N PRO A 91 6.14 1.95 18.38
CA PRO A 91 5.27 1.66 19.52
C PRO A 91 4.47 2.91 19.89
N PHE A 92 3.14 2.78 19.90
CA PHE A 92 2.21 3.76 20.44
C PHE A 92 1.57 3.23 21.74
N GLU A 93 0.87 4.08 22.49
CA GLU A 93 0.13 3.66 23.69
C GLU A 93 -0.93 2.57 23.39
N GLN A 94 -1.50 2.60 22.19
CA GLN A 94 -2.56 1.68 21.76
C GLN A 94 -2.04 0.46 20.97
N GLY A 95 -0.72 0.24 20.90
CA GLY A 95 -0.13 -0.88 20.19
C GLY A 95 1.05 -0.48 19.30
N VAL A 96 1.42 -1.38 18.40
CA VAL A 96 2.50 -1.14 17.42
C VAL A 96 1.87 -0.86 16.07
N LYS A 97 2.31 0.21 15.43
CA LYS A 97 1.96 0.50 14.03
C LYS A 97 3.17 0.36 13.14
N GLU A 98 2.94 -0.14 11.96
CA GLU A 98 3.94 -0.28 10.92
C GLU A 98 3.59 0.62 9.74
N TYR A 99 4.54 1.47 9.37
CA TYR A 99 4.42 2.38 8.24
C TYR A 99 5.43 2.01 7.18
N PHE A 100 5.04 2.17 5.94
CA PHE A 100 5.87 1.88 4.78
C PHE A 100 6.13 3.14 3.97
N LYS A 101 7.26 3.16 3.27
CA LYS A 101 7.61 4.18 2.30
C LYS A 101 8.31 3.49 1.14
N ASP A 102 7.85 3.73 -0.08
CA ASP A 102 8.57 3.24 -1.25
C ASP A 102 9.89 3.99 -1.37
N VAL A 103 10.96 3.27 -1.61
CA VAL A 103 12.31 3.85 -1.66
C VAL A 103 13.15 3.25 -2.79
N ASN A 104 14.10 4.06 -3.28
CA ASN A 104 15.25 3.57 -4.05
C ASN A 104 16.51 3.81 -3.24
N ILE A 105 17.47 2.92 -3.37
CA ILE A 105 18.79 3.14 -2.78
C ILE A 105 19.62 3.97 -3.73
N GLN A 106 20.03 5.15 -3.29
CA GLN A 106 20.87 6.05 -4.06
C GLN A 106 22.34 5.66 -3.98
N SER A 107 22.82 5.28 -2.79
CA SER A 107 24.21 4.88 -2.58
C SER A 107 24.39 3.98 -1.37
N VAL A 108 25.28 3.02 -1.52
CA VAL A 108 25.84 2.21 -0.43
C VAL A 108 27.34 2.12 -0.69
N PRO A 109 28.16 3.10 -0.28
CA PRO A 109 29.61 3.04 -0.43
C PRO A 109 30.17 1.86 0.38
N LYS A 110 31.38 1.45 0.06
CA LYS A 110 32.10 0.41 0.79
C LYS A 110 33.40 0.96 1.33
N SER A 111 33.57 0.85 2.64
CA SER A 111 34.82 1.11 3.32
C SER A 111 35.48 -0.17 3.83
N GLU A 112 36.66 -0.06 4.39
CA GLU A 112 37.36 -1.15 5.09
C GLU A 112 36.86 -1.29 6.53
N ILE A 113 37.11 -2.47 7.11
CA ILE A 113 36.78 -2.74 8.53
C ILE A 113 37.48 -1.70 9.41
N GLN A 114 36.71 -1.04 10.22
CA GLN A 114 37.20 -0.08 11.20
C GLN A 114 37.94 -0.75 12.37
N THR A 115 38.65 0.02 13.15
CA THR A 115 39.42 -0.47 14.33
C THR A 115 38.51 -1.12 15.41
N ASN A 116 37.22 -0.79 15.42
CA ASN A 116 36.21 -1.41 16.28
C ASN A 116 35.68 -2.77 15.74
N GLY A 117 36.16 -3.21 14.57
CA GLY A 117 35.75 -4.47 13.94
C GLY A 117 34.47 -4.38 13.12
N LEU A 118 33.91 -3.20 12.92
CA LEU A 118 32.68 -3.00 12.14
C LEU A 118 33.00 -2.42 10.77
N ILE A 119 32.15 -2.73 9.80
CA ILE A 119 32.01 -2.01 8.54
C ILE A 119 30.84 -1.06 8.71
N SER A 120 31.07 0.24 8.65
CA SER A 120 30.04 1.26 8.88
C SER A 120 29.88 2.09 7.62
N GLU A 121 28.76 1.92 6.94
CA GLU A 121 28.49 2.54 5.64
C GLU A 121 27.35 3.53 5.73
N PRO A 122 27.54 4.76 5.23
CA PRO A 122 26.40 5.65 5.04
C PRO A 122 25.47 5.08 3.96
N VAL A 123 24.18 5.09 4.21
CA VAL A 123 23.17 4.69 3.24
C VAL A 123 22.22 5.83 3.00
N VAL A 124 21.83 6.00 1.74
CA VAL A 124 20.86 7.02 1.31
C VAL A 124 19.75 6.33 0.54
N PHE A 125 18.53 6.50 1.03
CA PHE A 125 17.30 6.05 0.39
C PHE A 125 16.54 7.25 -0.15
N ASP A 126 16.33 7.32 -1.45
CA ASP A 126 15.43 8.29 -2.07
C ASP A 126 13.98 7.86 -1.82
N CYS A 127 13.18 8.72 -1.23
CA CYS A 127 11.78 8.44 -0.97
C CYS A 127 10.96 8.62 -2.26
N LEU A 128 10.24 7.60 -2.67
CA LEU A 128 9.37 7.60 -3.84
C LEU A 128 7.90 7.84 -3.50
N SER A 129 7.53 7.73 -2.21
CA SER A 129 6.18 7.97 -1.71
C SER A 129 6.20 8.73 -0.38
N LEU A 130 5.04 9.18 0.08
CA LEU A 130 4.80 9.52 1.48
C LEU A 130 4.83 8.23 2.32
N TRP A 131 4.83 8.36 3.65
CA TRP A 131 4.56 7.23 4.52
C TRP A 131 3.15 6.73 4.32
N TYR A 132 2.94 5.41 4.33
CA TYR A 132 1.60 4.84 4.30
C TYR A 132 1.46 3.64 5.24
N GLU A 133 0.23 3.45 5.71
CA GLU A 133 -0.23 2.27 6.45
C GLU A 133 -1.07 1.42 5.51
N GLU A 134 -0.82 0.12 5.45
CA GLU A 134 -1.59 -0.83 4.64
C GLU A 134 -2.73 -1.39 5.50
N ASN A 135 -3.96 -1.02 5.18
CA ASN A 135 -5.16 -1.53 5.85
C ASN A 135 -5.84 -2.54 4.93
N THR A 136 -5.59 -3.83 5.18
CA THR A 136 -6.13 -4.92 4.37
C THR A 136 -7.31 -5.60 5.04
N VAL A 137 -8.40 -5.74 4.29
CA VAL A 137 -9.58 -6.53 4.69
C VAL A 137 -9.79 -7.62 3.66
N ILE A 138 -9.94 -8.85 4.14
CA ILE A 138 -10.19 -10.04 3.33
C ILE A 138 -11.63 -10.46 3.50
N TYR A 139 -12.35 -10.61 2.41
CA TYR A 139 -13.69 -11.16 2.35
C TYR A 139 -13.63 -12.61 1.87
N THR A 140 -14.06 -13.53 2.69
CA THR A 140 -14.19 -14.94 2.33
C THR A 140 -15.60 -15.37 2.68
N ILE A 141 -16.35 -15.87 1.70
CA ILE A 141 -17.56 -16.65 2.01
C ILE A 141 -17.07 -18.04 2.40
N GLN A 142 -17.40 -18.47 3.60
CA GLN A 142 -17.52 -19.89 3.85
C GLN A 142 -18.85 -20.30 3.22
N PRO A 143 -18.88 -21.25 2.27
CA PRO A 143 -20.15 -21.82 1.83
C PRO A 143 -20.83 -22.32 3.10
N GLU A 144 -21.98 -21.76 3.42
CA GLU A 144 -22.80 -22.30 4.48
C GLU A 144 -23.19 -23.71 4.04
N THR A 145 -22.45 -24.71 4.48
CA THR A 145 -22.95 -26.07 4.57
C THR A 145 -24.01 -26.09 5.68
N GLY A 146 -25.04 -25.30 5.52
CA GLY A 146 -26.08 -25.11 6.48
C GLY A 146 -27.30 -25.88 6.07
N GLU A 147 -27.59 -26.98 6.76
CA GLU A 147 -28.96 -27.42 6.94
C GLU A 147 -29.80 -26.20 7.29
N ILE A 148 -30.88 -25.93 6.55
CA ILE A 148 -31.89 -24.94 6.88
C ILE A 148 -32.43 -25.32 8.23
N ARG A 149 -31.93 -24.74 9.31
CA ARG A 149 -32.51 -24.84 10.63
C ARG A 149 -33.74 -23.96 10.66
N TRP A 150 -34.90 -24.54 10.97
CA TRP A 150 -36.21 -23.89 11.08
C TRP A 150 -36.34 -22.91 12.26
N ASP A 151 -35.25 -22.51 12.93
CA ASP A 151 -35.20 -21.45 13.92
C ASP A 151 -35.08 -20.06 13.26
N PHE A 152 -36.07 -19.74 12.43
CA PHE A 152 -36.16 -18.43 11.79
C PHE A 152 -36.52 -17.39 12.85
N ARG A 153 -35.53 -16.61 13.30
CA ARG A 153 -35.78 -15.38 14.06
C ARG A 153 -36.00 -14.23 13.08
N TRP A 154 -37.01 -13.42 13.32
CA TRP A 154 -37.44 -12.31 12.46
C TRP A 154 -36.40 -11.18 12.32
N ASP A 155 -35.26 -11.23 13.03
CA ASP A 155 -34.15 -10.28 13.01
C ASP A 155 -33.07 -10.67 12.00
N SER A 156 -33.27 -11.73 11.22
CA SER A 156 -32.34 -12.12 10.15
C SER A 156 -32.39 -11.06 9.04
N ARG A 157 -31.34 -10.24 8.92
CA ARG A 157 -31.17 -9.37 7.76
C ARG A 157 -30.91 -10.26 6.56
N PHE A 158 -31.66 -10.08 5.49
CA PHE A 158 -31.30 -10.65 4.20
C PHE A 158 -29.97 -10.00 3.78
N ILE A 159 -28.89 -10.77 3.77
CA ILE A 159 -27.61 -10.34 3.26
C ILE A 159 -27.73 -10.45 1.76
N ASP A 160 -27.41 -9.37 1.06
CA ASP A 160 -27.24 -9.40 -0.39
C ASP A 160 -25.95 -10.17 -0.67
N TYR A 161 -26.09 -11.43 -1.09
CA TYR A 161 -24.96 -12.33 -1.34
C TYR A 161 -24.08 -11.88 -2.50
N ASP A 162 -24.61 -11.04 -3.39
CA ASP A 162 -23.89 -10.56 -4.58
C ASP A 162 -22.98 -9.38 -4.27
N THR A 163 -23.01 -8.86 -3.04
CA THR A 163 -22.28 -7.65 -2.66
C THR A 163 -21.36 -7.90 -1.47
N ARG A 164 -20.12 -7.43 -1.60
CA ARG A 164 -19.16 -7.32 -0.50
C ARG A 164 -18.91 -5.86 -0.23
N SER A 165 -18.93 -5.47 1.04
CA SER A 165 -18.75 -4.06 1.42
C SER A 165 -17.70 -3.86 2.50
N LEU A 166 -16.95 -2.78 2.39
CA LEU A 166 -15.97 -2.31 3.36
C LEU A 166 -16.25 -0.86 3.72
N SER A 167 -16.51 -0.61 5.00
CA SER A 167 -16.60 0.75 5.53
C SER A 167 -15.25 1.18 6.11
N TYR A 168 -14.79 2.38 5.72
CA TYR A 168 -13.50 2.92 6.14
C TYR A 168 -13.55 4.45 6.25
N ILE A 169 -12.81 5.00 7.21
CA ILE A 169 -12.57 6.44 7.33
C ILE A 169 -11.08 6.69 7.14
N ASN A 170 -10.72 7.39 6.08
CA ASN A 170 -9.33 7.74 5.82
C ASN A 170 -8.84 8.80 6.82
N LYS A 171 -8.01 8.38 7.77
CA LYS A 171 -7.37 9.23 8.78
C LYS A 171 -5.96 9.70 8.37
N GLY A 172 -5.56 9.45 7.14
CA GLY A 172 -4.29 9.93 6.57
C GLY A 172 -4.26 11.45 6.39
N HIS A 173 -3.26 11.93 5.66
CA HIS A 173 -3.07 13.36 5.38
C HIS A 173 -3.36 13.73 3.91
N VAL A 174 -3.63 12.74 3.07
CA VAL A 174 -4.05 12.88 1.67
C VAL A 174 -5.04 11.78 1.31
N GLU A 175 -5.69 11.89 0.17
CA GLU A 175 -6.60 10.86 -0.33
C GLU A 175 -5.90 9.51 -0.41
N ALA A 176 -6.64 8.44 -0.07
CA ALA A 176 -6.09 7.10 -0.02
C ALA A 176 -6.45 6.31 -1.28
N PRO A 177 -5.47 5.81 -2.04
CA PRO A 177 -5.71 4.85 -3.11
C PRO A 177 -6.09 3.48 -2.54
N VAL A 178 -6.66 2.65 -3.41
CA VAL A 178 -7.09 1.30 -3.08
C VAL A 178 -6.42 0.28 -4.00
N LEU A 179 -6.16 -0.90 -3.44
CA LEU A 179 -5.77 -2.10 -4.17
C LEU A 179 -6.84 -3.16 -3.92
N ILE A 180 -7.44 -3.68 -4.98
CA ILE A 180 -8.55 -4.62 -4.88
C ILE A 180 -8.19 -5.87 -5.69
N GLU A 181 -8.32 -7.02 -5.06
CA GLU A 181 -8.23 -8.31 -5.70
C GLU A 181 -9.58 -9.01 -5.56
N MET A 182 -10.16 -9.45 -6.66
CA MET A 182 -11.40 -10.23 -6.67
C MET A 182 -11.13 -11.56 -7.34
N LEU A 183 -11.42 -12.66 -6.64
CA LEU A 183 -11.26 -14.01 -7.19
C LEU A 183 -12.48 -14.38 -8.05
N GLY A 184 -12.23 -14.90 -9.27
CA GLY A 184 -13.27 -15.43 -10.16
C GLY A 184 -13.92 -16.71 -9.60
N HIS A 185 -15.04 -17.18 -10.12
CA HIS A 185 -15.72 -16.74 -11.36
C HIS A 185 -16.46 -15.41 -11.15
N LEU A 186 -16.19 -14.40 -12.00
CA LEU A 186 -16.87 -13.10 -11.94
C LEU A 186 -17.38 -12.73 -13.34
N VAL A 187 -18.62 -12.26 -13.41
CA VAL A 187 -19.25 -11.75 -14.64
C VAL A 187 -19.54 -10.26 -14.43
N ASN A 188 -19.00 -9.42 -15.31
CA ASN A 188 -19.17 -7.96 -15.29
C ASN A 188 -18.96 -7.35 -13.88
N PRO A 189 -17.80 -7.57 -13.24
CA PRO A 189 -17.57 -7.06 -11.91
C PRO A 189 -17.63 -5.54 -11.86
N LYS A 190 -18.06 -5.00 -10.68
CA LYS A 190 -18.21 -3.57 -10.43
C LYS A 190 -17.66 -3.23 -9.06
N ILE A 191 -17.04 -2.06 -8.97
CA ILE A 191 -16.57 -1.45 -7.72
C ILE A 191 -17.34 -0.16 -7.54
N GLU A 192 -18.11 -0.05 -6.46
CA GLU A 192 -18.87 1.16 -6.12
C GLU A 192 -18.26 1.80 -4.88
N LEU A 193 -18.04 3.11 -4.95
CA LEU A 193 -17.65 3.94 -3.82
C LEU A 193 -18.85 4.76 -3.36
N TYR A 194 -19.21 4.61 -2.10
CA TYR A 194 -20.17 5.44 -1.41
C TYR A 194 -19.43 6.36 -0.44
N ILE A 195 -19.83 7.64 -0.39
CA ILE A 195 -19.31 8.63 0.54
C ILE A 195 -20.49 9.17 1.34
N GLU A 196 -20.41 9.12 2.68
CA GLU A 196 -21.48 9.54 3.59
C GLU A 196 -22.84 8.85 3.30
N GLY A 197 -22.80 7.63 2.75
CA GLY A 197 -23.98 6.85 2.38
C GLY A 197 -24.54 7.10 0.99
N GLU A 198 -24.01 8.05 0.24
CA GLU A 198 -24.41 8.35 -1.15
C GLU A 198 -23.45 7.71 -2.14
N LEU A 199 -23.97 7.14 -3.23
CA LEU A 199 -23.14 6.62 -4.33
C LEU A 199 -22.38 7.77 -4.97
N TYR A 200 -21.06 7.71 -4.89
CA TYR A 200 -20.17 8.74 -5.42
C TYR A 200 -19.58 8.35 -6.77
N GLN A 201 -19.14 7.09 -6.90
CA GLN A 201 -18.43 6.62 -8.09
C GLN A 201 -18.68 5.13 -8.31
N THR A 202 -18.74 4.72 -9.59
CA THR A 202 -18.81 3.31 -10.01
C THR A 202 -17.74 3.04 -11.06
N VAL A 203 -16.95 2.00 -10.85
CA VAL A 203 -16.05 1.45 -11.86
C VAL A 203 -16.59 0.09 -12.27
N ALA A 204 -17.01 -0.03 -13.51
CA ALA A 204 -17.58 -1.24 -14.07
C ALA A 204 -16.64 -1.86 -15.12
N PHE A 205 -16.53 -3.16 -15.12
CA PHE A 205 -15.71 -3.91 -16.05
C PHE A 205 -16.59 -4.86 -16.88
N ASN A 206 -16.60 -4.68 -18.17
CA ASN A 206 -17.30 -5.57 -19.11
C ASN A 206 -16.39 -6.76 -19.45
N VAL A 207 -16.26 -7.69 -18.52
CA VAL A 207 -15.34 -8.82 -18.63
C VAL A 207 -15.83 -10.00 -17.80
N GLU A 208 -15.51 -11.20 -18.25
CA GLU A 208 -15.63 -12.44 -17.48
C GLU A 208 -14.25 -12.87 -16.97
N ILE A 209 -14.11 -13.04 -15.66
CA ILE A 209 -12.93 -13.60 -15.00
C ILE A 209 -13.23 -15.05 -14.67
N ALA A 210 -12.45 -15.97 -15.23
CA ALA A 210 -12.69 -17.39 -15.06
C ALA A 210 -12.44 -17.87 -13.62
N GLU A 211 -12.89 -19.09 -13.33
CA GLU A 211 -12.66 -19.72 -12.03
C GLU A 211 -11.17 -19.81 -11.71
N TYR A 212 -10.77 -19.45 -10.49
CA TYR A 212 -9.38 -19.37 -10.00
C TYR A 212 -8.49 -18.30 -10.66
N GLU A 213 -9.01 -17.50 -11.57
CA GLU A 213 -8.36 -16.27 -12.02
C GLU A 213 -8.70 -15.11 -11.07
N LYS A 214 -7.93 -14.00 -11.13
CA LYS A 214 -8.19 -12.82 -10.32
C LYS A 214 -8.34 -11.58 -11.20
N LEU A 215 -9.28 -10.71 -10.82
CA LEU A 215 -9.28 -9.31 -11.22
C LEU A 215 -8.43 -8.53 -10.23
N LEU A 216 -7.43 -7.81 -10.71
CA LEU A 216 -6.55 -6.94 -9.95
C LEU A 216 -6.80 -5.49 -10.36
N TYR A 217 -7.17 -4.66 -9.41
CA TYR A 217 -7.42 -3.23 -9.61
C TYR A 217 -6.62 -2.43 -8.60
N GLY A 218 -5.81 -1.47 -9.06
CA GLY A 218 -4.98 -0.64 -8.20
C GLY A 218 -4.97 0.82 -8.65
N THR A 219 -5.15 1.74 -7.69
CA THR A 219 -5.24 3.20 -7.95
C THR A 219 -4.09 4.00 -7.36
N LYS A 220 -2.97 3.34 -7.01
CA LYS A 220 -1.75 4.02 -6.57
C LYS A 220 -1.19 4.89 -7.70
N GLU A 221 -0.73 6.12 -7.40
CA GLU A 221 -0.44 7.16 -8.37
C GLU A 221 0.50 6.74 -9.51
N ASN A 222 1.57 6.01 -9.19
CA ASN A 222 2.57 5.57 -10.16
C ASN A 222 2.33 4.14 -10.65
N GLU A 223 1.27 3.49 -10.20
CA GLU A 223 1.01 2.07 -10.42
C GLU A 223 -0.48 1.81 -10.64
N PHE A 224 -1.15 2.67 -11.40
CA PHE A 224 -2.54 2.40 -11.80
C PHE A 224 -2.59 1.20 -12.73
N TYR A 225 -3.37 0.21 -12.37
CA TYR A 225 -3.55 -0.99 -13.19
C TYR A 225 -4.95 -1.57 -13.07
N ILE A 226 -5.38 -2.22 -14.14
CA ILE A 226 -6.55 -3.10 -14.21
C ILE A 226 -6.09 -4.33 -14.96
N ASN A 227 -5.90 -5.42 -14.23
CA ASN A 227 -5.27 -6.63 -14.74
C ASN A 227 -6.10 -7.87 -14.43
N ARG A 228 -5.95 -8.87 -15.28
CA ARG A 228 -6.31 -10.25 -15.00
C ARG A 228 -5.06 -11.04 -14.64
N GLN A 229 -5.08 -11.74 -13.52
CA GLN A 229 -4.07 -12.74 -13.20
C GLN A 229 -4.65 -14.12 -13.49
N LYS A 230 -4.02 -14.84 -14.43
CA LYS A 230 -4.38 -16.20 -14.78
C LYS A 230 -3.89 -17.21 -13.73
N THR A 231 -4.41 -18.44 -13.82
CA THR A 231 -4.04 -19.52 -12.90
C THR A 231 -2.58 -19.93 -12.96
N ASP A 232 -1.90 -19.68 -14.07
CA ASP A 232 -0.45 -19.89 -14.24
C ASP A 232 0.41 -18.74 -13.71
N GLY A 233 -0.22 -17.69 -13.13
CA GLY A 233 0.44 -16.49 -12.62
C GLY A 233 0.67 -15.40 -13.68
N THR A 234 0.35 -15.65 -14.95
CA THR A 234 0.47 -14.64 -16.02
C THR A 234 -0.46 -13.47 -15.76
N ILE A 235 0.06 -12.25 -15.90
CA ILE A 235 -0.70 -11.00 -15.74
C ILE A 235 -1.01 -10.44 -17.13
N GLU A 236 -2.29 -10.19 -17.38
CA GLU A 236 -2.82 -9.61 -18.61
C GLU A 236 -3.50 -8.28 -18.29
N SER A 237 -3.12 -7.21 -19.00
CA SER A 237 -3.77 -5.92 -18.84
C SER A 237 -5.17 -5.94 -19.45
N LEU A 238 -6.15 -5.49 -18.68
CA LEU A 238 -7.54 -5.30 -19.11
C LEU A 238 -7.85 -3.84 -19.48
N PHE A 239 -6.82 -3.00 -19.60
CA PHE A 239 -6.98 -1.58 -19.90
C PHE A 239 -7.32 -1.37 -21.39
N SER A 240 -8.58 -1.58 -21.75
CA SER A 240 -9.09 -1.43 -23.12
C SER A 240 -10.51 -0.87 -23.15
N LEU A 241 -10.90 -0.24 -24.27
CA LEU A 241 -12.24 0.33 -24.51
C LEU A 241 -13.37 -0.69 -24.41
N ASP A 242 -13.09 -1.96 -24.73
CA ASP A 242 -14.10 -3.03 -24.68
C ASP A 242 -14.41 -3.46 -23.23
N VAL A 243 -13.49 -3.22 -22.32
CA VAL A 243 -13.59 -3.65 -20.91
C VAL A 243 -14.00 -2.50 -19.99
N ILE A 244 -13.53 -1.28 -20.24
CA ILE A 244 -13.69 -0.13 -19.35
C ILE A 244 -14.37 1.01 -20.09
N ASP A 245 -15.29 1.67 -19.42
CA ASP A 245 -15.86 2.94 -19.87
C ASP A 245 -14.92 4.09 -19.50
N PHE A 246 -14.20 4.62 -20.50
CA PHE A 246 -13.26 5.74 -20.32
C PHE A 246 -13.95 7.11 -20.25
N GLU A 247 -15.26 7.21 -20.46
CA GLU A 247 -16.00 8.46 -20.27
C GLU A 247 -16.19 8.78 -18.77
N ASN A 248 -16.09 7.77 -17.92
CA ASN A 248 -16.18 7.91 -16.47
C ASN A 248 -14.79 7.92 -15.81
N ASP A 249 -14.71 8.54 -14.64
CA ASP A 249 -13.51 8.43 -13.80
C ASP A 249 -13.38 7.01 -13.24
N ASN A 250 -12.30 6.34 -13.62
CA ASN A 250 -12.01 4.95 -13.21
C ASN A 250 -11.00 4.87 -12.05
N VAL A 251 -10.69 5.98 -11.38
CA VAL A 251 -9.70 6.03 -10.32
C VAL A 251 -10.37 6.27 -8.96
N ILE A 252 -10.66 5.20 -8.24
CA ILE A 252 -11.23 5.28 -6.88
C ILE A 252 -10.18 5.78 -5.90
N ARG A 253 -10.51 6.85 -5.15
CA ARG A 253 -9.74 7.38 -4.03
C ARG A 253 -10.64 7.71 -2.87
N LEU A 254 -10.20 7.40 -1.66
CA LEU A 254 -10.95 7.65 -0.45
C LEU A 254 -10.59 9.03 0.10
N PRO A 255 -11.54 9.98 0.14
CA PRO A 255 -11.30 11.32 0.68
C PRO A 255 -11.01 11.29 2.18
N LEU A 256 -10.40 12.40 2.65
CA LEU A 256 -10.03 12.55 4.05
C LEU A 256 -11.26 12.71 4.96
N ASN A 257 -11.21 12.05 6.11
CA ASN A 257 -12.15 12.25 7.23
C ASN A 257 -13.64 12.06 6.87
N LYS A 258 -13.95 11.38 5.77
CA LYS A 258 -15.31 11.01 5.40
C LYS A 258 -15.53 9.52 5.60
N SER A 259 -16.77 9.15 5.92
CA SER A 259 -17.18 7.74 5.93
C SER A 259 -17.31 7.27 4.49
N CYS A 260 -16.45 6.35 4.09
CA CYS A 260 -16.43 5.74 2.77
C CYS A 260 -16.85 4.29 2.88
N GLU A 261 -17.62 3.80 1.91
CA GLU A 261 -17.96 2.39 1.79
C GLU A 261 -17.64 1.94 0.37
N ILE A 262 -16.80 0.92 0.26
CA ILE A 262 -16.50 0.24 -1.01
C ILE A 262 -17.39 -0.98 -1.09
N ARG A 263 -18.18 -1.11 -2.17
CA ARG A 263 -18.99 -2.28 -2.46
C ARG A 263 -18.48 -2.96 -3.71
N LEU A 264 -18.25 -4.27 -3.58
CA LEU A 264 -17.83 -5.13 -4.69
C LEU A 264 -19.04 -5.93 -5.14
N LYS A 265 -19.36 -5.85 -6.43
CA LYS A 265 -20.49 -6.50 -7.07
C LYS A 265 -20.07 -7.25 -8.33
N ALA A 266 -20.84 -8.21 -8.74
CA ALA A 266 -20.78 -8.85 -10.05
C ALA A 266 -22.20 -9.24 -10.46
N ASP A 267 -22.42 -9.62 -11.70
CA ASP A 267 -23.70 -10.18 -12.14
C ASP A 267 -23.94 -11.59 -11.59
N ASN A 268 -22.88 -12.20 -11.04
CA ASN A 268 -22.91 -13.41 -10.23
C ASN A 268 -22.34 -13.12 -8.82
N GLU A 269 -22.25 -14.14 -7.97
CA GLU A 269 -21.79 -13.99 -6.59
C GLU A 269 -20.27 -13.68 -6.51
N VAL A 270 -19.89 -12.67 -5.69
CA VAL A 270 -18.49 -12.37 -5.36
C VAL A 270 -18.08 -13.18 -4.14
N LEU A 271 -17.42 -14.33 -4.33
CA LEU A 271 -17.07 -15.25 -3.26
C LEU A 271 -15.90 -14.76 -2.37
N ASN A 272 -14.80 -14.37 -3.00
CA ASN A 272 -13.58 -13.97 -2.30
C ASN A 272 -13.04 -12.67 -2.87
N ALA A 273 -12.72 -11.74 -1.99
CA ALA A 273 -12.08 -10.49 -2.37
C ALA A 273 -11.16 -9.99 -1.26
N GLN A 274 -10.14 -9.24 -1.65
CA GLN A 274 -9.25 -8.54 -0.75
C GLN A 274 -9.23 -7.06 -1.15
N VAL A 275 -9.43 -6.19 -0.18
CA VAL A 275 -9.33 -4.73 -0.35
C VAL A 275 -8.24 -4.22 0.56
N THR A 276 -7.22 -3.58 0.00
CA THR A 276 -6.15 -2.91 0.73
C THR A 276 -6.26 -1.41 0.50
N ILE A 277 -6.34 -0.64 1.57
CA ILE A 277 -6.37 0.83 1.54
C ILE A 277 -5.01 1.33 2.01
N LEU A 278 -4.39 2.20 1.22
CA LEU A 278 -3.12 2.82 1.55
C LEU A 278 -3.36 4.21 2.14
N ALA A 279 -3.40 4.28 3.47
CA ALA A 279 -3.57 5.56 4.16
C ALA A 279 -2.24 6.32 4.22
N TYR A 280 -2.12 7.43 3.52
CA TYR A 280 -0.88 8.20 3.41
C TYR A 280 -0.72 9.26 4.49
N TYR A 281 0.50 9.35 5.03
CA TYR A 281 0.91 10.30 6.07
C TYR A 281 2.16 11.08 5.62
N LYS A 282 2.15 12.40 5.84
CA LYS A 282 3.35 13.23 5.58
C LYS A 282 4.46 12.95 6.57
N ALA A 283 4.11 12.65 7.82
CA ALA A 283 5.01 12.23 8.89
C ALA A 283 4.34 11.21 9.80
N VAL A 284 5.10 10.37 10.47
CA VAL A 284 4.68 9.29 11.36
C VAL A 284 5.49 9.29 12.66
#